data_6ec4b582dbf361d9a7e611321d9c036c
#
_entry.id   6ec4b582dbf361d9a7e611321d9c036c
#
_cell.length_a   1.000
_cell.length_b   1.000
_cell.length_c   1.000
_cell.angle_alpha   90.00
_cell.angle_beta   90.00
_cell.angle_gamma   90.00
#
_symmetry.space_group_name_H-M   'P 1'
#
loop_
_entity.id
_entity.type
_entity.pdbx_description
1 polymer ?
#
loop_
_entity_poly.entity_id
_entity_poly.type
_entity_poly.pdbx_seq_one_letter_code
_entity_poly.pdbx_strand_id
1 'polypeptide(L)'
;STGSLPGADTPATDYASLEEYAKDHPEETVLPDPHPFTDEEVAILAQVMQSESQICYWNGTKYGVSYKARQAAVAWCALNRYDAGTWGDTLKEVLTRPKQFAYHQDVEPSEEMLALAEDIIARWAIEKTGAENVGRTLPADYYYFEGDGRENHFRKTYEKTGQTWDWTLPDPYQE
;
A
#
# COMPACT_ATOMS: atom_id res chain seq x y z
N SER A 1 -28.48 -2.12 -1.06
CA SER A 1 -27.91 -3.37 -1.48
C SER A 1 -27.13 -4.02 -0.36
N THR A 2 -27.30 -5.28 -0.24
CA THR A 2 -26.68 -6.02 0.83
C THR A 2 -25.21 -6.21 0.54
N GLY A 3 -24.36 -5.58 1.34
CA GLY A 3 -22.94 -5.75 1.24
C GLY A 3 -22.22 -4.96 0.15
N SER A 4 -22.96 -4.16 -0.63
CA SER A 4 -22.31 -3.31 -1.63
C SER A 4 -21.65 -2.11 -0.95
N LEU A 5 -20.43 -1.84 -1.37
CA LEU A 5 -19.76 -0.63 -0.93
C LEU A 5 -20.28 0.56 -1.74
N PRO A 6 -20.30 1.76 -1.13
CA PRO A 6 -20.72 2.96 -1.85
C PRO A 6 -19.99 3.15 -3.18
N GLY A 7 -18.71 2.81 -3.25
CA GLY A 7 -17.93 2.95 -4.48
C GLY A 7 -18.42 2.09 -5.64
N ALA A 8 -19.18 1.03 -5.38
CA ALA A 8 -19.74 0.17 -6.43
C ALA A 8 -21.02 0.74 -7.03
N ASP A 9 -21.80 1.48 -6.24
CA ASP A 9 -23.11 1.99 -6.64
C ASP A 9 -23.14 3.50 -6.87
N THR A 10 -22.08 4.19 -6.53
CA THR A 10 -21.97 5.64 -6.67
C THR A 10 -20.85 6.00 -7.64
N PRO A 11 -20.79 7.24 -8.11
CA PRO A 11 -19.64 7.71 -8.88
C PRO A 11 -18.33 7.47 -8.11
N ALA A 12 -17.24 7.44 -8.83
CA ALA A 12 -15.89 7.22 -8.28
C ALA A 12 -15.72 7.94 -6.95
N THR A 13 -15.26 7.22 -5.95
CA THR A 13 -15.18 7.68 -4.58
C THR A 13 -13.80 7.35 -4.05
N ASP A 14 -13.16 8.29 -3.37
CA ASP A 14 -11.92 8.01 -2.69
C ASP A 14 -12.19 7.38 -1.31
N TYR A 15 -11.13 6.94 -0.65
CA TYR A 15 -11.24 6.27 0.64
C TYR A 15 -11.92 7.16 1.70
N ALA A 16 -11.55 8.44 1.74
CA ALA A 16 -12.11 9.36 2.72
C ALA A 16 -13.62 9.56 2.53
N SER A 17 -14.07 9.63 1.28
CA SER A 17 -15.50 9.73 0.95
C SER A 17 -16.26 8.48 1.36
N LEU A 18 -15.65 7.30 1.21
CA LEU A 18 -16.27 6.04 1.63
C LEU A 18 -16.39 5.97 3.16
N GLU A 19 -15.37 6.39 3.89
CA GLU A 19 -15.43 6.44 5.34
C GLU A 19 -16.52 7.40 5.82
N GLU A 20 -16.61 8.56 5.22
CA GLU A 20 -17.61 9.56 5.59
C GLU A 20 -19.02 9.06 5.28
N TYR A 21 -19.21 8.45 4.13
CA TYR A 21 -20.50 7.85 3.79
C TYR A 21 -20.87 6.75 4.79
N ALA A 22 -19.93 5.95 5.22
CA ALA A 22 -20.17 4.87 6.18
C ALA A 22 -20.64 5.40 7.54
N LYS A 23 -20.16 6.56 7.96
CA LYS A 23 -20.60 7.17 9.21
C LYS A 23 -22.07 7.55 9.17
N ASP A 24 -22.54 8.05 8.03
CA ASP A 24 -23.93 8.48 7.86
C ASP A 24 -24.88 7.32 7.54
N HIS A 25 -24.34 6.21 7.03
CA HIS A 25 -25.12 5.06 6.56
C HIS A 25 -24.57 3.76 7.15
N PRO A 26 -24.51 3.61 8.48
CA PRO A 26 -23.83 2.46 9.08
C PRO A 26 -24.51 1.13 8.81
N GLU A 27 -25.80 1.13 8.48
CA GLU A 27 -26.55 -0.11 8.17
C GLU A 27 -26.46 -0.50 6.70
N GLU A 28 -26.15 0.45 5.83
CA GLU A 28 -26.10 0.24 4.40
C GLU A 28 -24.69 0.06 3.87
N THR A 29 -23.73 0.53 4.61
CA THR A 29 -22.35 0.57 4.17
C THR A 29 -21.55 -0.55 4.80
N VAL A 30 -21.04 -1.43 3.96
CA VAL A 30 -20.13 -2.48 4.39
C VAL A 30 -18.78 -2.17 3.77
N LEU A 31 -17.86 -1.68 4.59
CA LEU A 31 -16.47 -1.52 4.18
C LEU A 31 -15.82 -2.91 4.18
N PRO A 32 -14.88 -3.16 3.26
CA PRO A 32 -14.18 -4.43 3.29
C PRO A 32 -13.44 -4.61 4.60
N ASP A 33 -13.28 -5.86 5.00
CA ASP A 33 -12.44 -6.18 6.13
C ASP A 33 -11.06 -5.55 5.90
N PRO A 34 -10.57 -4.72 6.83
CA PRO A 34 -9.23 -4.16 6.70
C PRO A 34 -8.14 -5.24 6.76
N HIS A 35 -8.49 -6.47 7.13
CA HIS A 35 -7.56 -7.59 7.21
C HIS A 35 -8.01 -8.76 6.32
N PRO A 36 -8.09 -8.58 4.98
CA PRO A 36 -8.38 -9.71 4.10
C PRO A 36 -7.26 -10.75 4.09
N PHE A 37 -6.10 -10.37 4.61
CA PHE A 37 -4.96 -11.25 4.81
C PHE A 37 -4.89 -11.71 6.27
N THR A 38 -4.04 -12.68 6.56
CA THR A 38 -3.84 -13.15 7.93
C THR A 38 -3.10 -12.09 8.77
N ASP A 39 -3.23 -12.18 10.09
CA ASP A 39 -2.50 -11.29 11.00
C ASP A 39 -0.98 -11.44 10.78
N GLU A 40 -0.52 -12.66 10.52
CA GLU A 40 0.88 -12.92 10.20
C GLU A 40 1.30 -12.14 8.94
N GLU A 41 0.49 -12.16 7.90
CA GLU A 41 0.79 -11.46 6.65
C GLU A 41 0.84 -9.95 6.85
N VAL A 42 -0.06 -9.41 7.66
CA VAL A 42 -0.04 -7.99 7.99
C VAL A 42 1.25 -7.62 8.72
N ALA A 43 1.65 -8.45 9.69
CA ALA A 43 2.88 -8.22 10.44
C ALA A 43 4.12 -8.30 9.55
N ILE A 44 4.16 -9.26 8.63
CA ILE A 44 5.26 -9.39 7.67
C ILE A 44 5.30 -8.17 6.74
N LEU A 45 4.16 -7.71 6.25
CA LEU A 45 4.10 -6.51 5.42
C LEU A 45 4.66 -5.29 6.17
N ALA A 46 4.22 -5.09 7.40
CA ALA A 46 4.71 -3.98 8.22
C ALA A 46 6.21 -4.07 8.47
N GLN A 47 6.72 -5.27 8.72
CA GLN A 47 8.13 -5.51 8.94
C GLN A 47 8.95 -5.19 7.67
N VAL A 48 8.48 -5.61 6.51
CA VAL A 48 9.11 -5.32 5.23
C VAL A 48 9.11 -3.82 4.96
N MET A 49 7.97 -3.15 5.17
CA MET A 49 7.88 -1.70 5.02
C MET A 49 8.91 -0.98 5.90
N GLN A 50 9.02 -1.40 7.14
CA GLN A 50 9.97 -0.81 8.08
C GLN A 50 11.42 -1.01 7.63
N SER A 51 11.77 -2.23 7.23
CA SER A 51 13.12 -2.56 6.80
C SER A 51 13.49 -1.86 5.48
N GLU A 52 12.58 -1.85 4.51
CA GLU A 52 12.86 -1.23 3.21
C GLU A 52 12.85 0.29 3.25
N SER A 53 12.07 0.90 4.14
CA SER A 53 11.99 2.35 4.23
C SER A 53 13.04 2.98 5.13
N GLN A 54 13.85 2.18 5.83
CA GLN A 54 14.94 2.71 6.66
C GLN A 54 15.99 3.47 5.84
N ILE A 55 16.08 3.17 4.56
CA ILE A 55 16.98 3.91 3.67
C ILE A 55 16.41 5.26 3.24
N CYS A 56 15.15 5.52 3.57
CA CYS A 56 14.49 6.78 3.25
C CYS A 56 14.74 7.76 4.39
N TYR A 57 15.88 8.41 4.39
CA TYR A 57 16.27 9.33 5.47
C TYR A 57 15.45 10.62 5.53
N TRP A 58 14.61 10.83 4.55
CA TRP A 58 13.79 12.04 4.49
C TRP A 58 12.51 11.84 5.28
N ASN A 59 12.51 12.31 6.52
CA ASN A 59 11.31 12.27 7.35
C ASN A 59 10.39 13.48 7.12
N GLY A 60 10.71 14.31 6.12
CA GLY A 60 9.89 15.42 5.70
C GLY A 60 9.29 15.17 4.32
N THR A 61 8.76 16.22 3.71
CA THR A 61 8.21 16.17 2.36
C THR A 61 9.32 16.23 1.32
N LYS A 62 9.25 15.34 0.33
CA LYS A 62 10.13 15.35 -0.83
C LYS A 62 9.30 15.01 -2.06
N TYR A 63 9.53 15.70 -3.17
CA TYR A 63 8.72 15.55 -4.38
C TYR A 63 7.23 15.86 -4.15
N GLY A 64 6.92 16.67 -3.14
CA GLY A 64 5.54 16.99 -2.79
C GLY A 64 4.82 15.92 -1.98
N VAL A 65 5.52 14.87 -1.53
CA VAL A 65 4.92 13.80 -0.75
C VAL A 65 5.63 13.61 0.58
N SER A 66 4.88 13.15 1.57
CA SER A 66 5.38 12.92 2.91
C SER A 66 6.27 11.68 2.98
N TYR A 67 7.03 11.55 4.06
CA TYR A 67 7.76 10.33 4.36
C TYR A 67 6.81 9.12 4.41
N LYS A 68 5.65 9.31 5.05
CA LYS A 68 4.66 8.26 5.20
C LYS A 68 4.15 7.75 3.84
N ALA A 69 3.93 8.67 2.89
CA ALA A 69 3.55 8.29 1.53
C ALA A 69 4.62 7.43 0.87
N ARG A 70 5.88 7.73 1.11
CA ARG A 70 7.00 6.97 0.54
C ARG A 70 7.15 5.60 1.21
N GLN A 71 6.89 5.50 2.51
CA GLN A 71 6.83 4.22 3.20
C GLN A 71 5.67 3.37 2.65
N ALA A 72 4.53 4.00 2.41
CA ALA A 72 3.35 3.33 1.87
C ALA A 72 3.60 2.75 0.49
N ALA A 73 4.44 3.38 -0.32
CA ALA A 73 4.73 2.89 -1.67
C ALA A 73 5.37 1.49 -1.66
N VAL A 74 6.13 1.13 -0.63
CA VAL A 74 6.68 -0.22 -0.49
C VAL A 74 5.55 -1.24 -0.38
N ALA A 75 4.53 -0.94 0.43
CA ALA A 75 3.37 -1.82 0.58
C ALA A 75 2.57 -1.91 -0.71
N TRP A 76 2.36 -0.79 -1.39
CA TRP A 76 1.67 -0.79 -2.68
C TRP A 76 2.40 -1.64 -3.71
N CYS A 77 3.72 -1.58 -3.72
CA CYS A 77 4.53 -2.41 -4.62
C CYS A 77 4.31 -3.90 -4.32
N ALA A 78 4.33 -4.29 -3.04
CA ALA A 78 4.08 -5.68 -2.64
C ALA A 78 2.67 -6.13 -3.04
N LEU A 79 1.66 -5.29 -2.83
CA LEU A 79 0.28 -5.61 -3.20
C LEU A 79 0.11 -5.70 -4.72
N ASN A 80 0.81 -4.85 -5.48
CA ASN A 80 0.84 -4.95 -6.94
C ASN A 80 1.37 -6.31 -7.39
N ARG A 81 2.43 -6.78 -6.77
CA ARG A 81 2.99 -8.10 -7.06
C ARG A 81 2.02 -9.22 -6.68
N TYR A 82 1.36 -9.09 -5.55
CA TYR A 82 0.34 -10.05 -5.13
C TYR A 82 -0.78 -10.14 -6.17
N ASP A 83 -1.27 -9.00 -6.63
CA ASP A 83 -2.34 -8.95 -7.63
C ASP A 83 -1.91 -9.55 -8.97
N ALA A 84 -0.66 -9.37 -9.35
CA ALA A 84 -0.13 -9.92 -10.61
C ALA A 84 -0.02 -11.44 -10.57
N GLY A 85 0.18 -12.03 -9.40
CA GLY A 85 0.20 -13.48 -9.21
C GLY A 85 1.48 -14.20 -9.60
N THR A 86 2.47 -13.50 -10.17
CA THR A 86 3.70 -14.14 -10.66
C THR A 86 4.78 -14.27 -9.58
N TRP A 87 4.63 -13.59 -8.45
CA TRP A 87 5.61 -13.63 -7.36
C TRP A 87 5.22 -14.55 -6.22
N GLY A 88 4.00 -15.07 -6.23
CA GLY A 88 3.48 -15.98 -5.21
C GLY A 88 1.96 -15.99 -5.21
N ASP A 89 1.37 -16.99 -4.57
CA ASP A 89 -0.08 -17.15 -4.47
C ASP A 89 -0.65 -16.48 -3.22
N THR A 90 0.20 -16.25 -2.23
CA THR A 90 -0.20 -15.57 -0.99
C THR A 90 0.66 -14.32 -0.78
N LEU A 91 0.16 -13.39 0.02
CA LEU A 91 0.96 -12.21 0.35
C LEU A 91 2.25 -12.62 1.09
N LYS A 92 2.17 -13.61 1.96
CA LYS A 92 3.35 -14.13 2.65
C LYS A 92 4.40 -14.61 1.66
N GLU A 93 4.00 -15.37 0.63
CA GLU A 93 4.94 -15.84 -0.39
C GLU A 93 5.58 -14.69 -1.15
N VAL A 94 4.78 -13.68 -1.52
CA VAL A 94 5.29 -12.49 -2.21
C VAL A 94 6.34 -11.79 -1.36
N LEU A 95 6.05 -11.58 -0.08
CA LEU A 95 6.90 -10.81 0.82
C LEU A 95 8.16 -11.56 1.27
N THR A 96 8.10 -12.88 1.37
CA THR A 96 9.20 -13.69 1.88
C THR A 96 10.00 -14.38 0.78
N ARG A 97 9.66 -14.16 -0.49
CA ARG A 97 10.40 -14.72 -1.61
C ARG A 97 11.87 -14.29 -1.53
N PRO A 98 12.82 -15.23 -1.63
CA PRO A 98 14.24 -14.89 -1.47
C PRO A 98 14.69 -13.79 -2.42
N LYS A 99 15.49 -12.85 -1.90
CA LYS A 99 16.11 -11.74 -2.63
C LYS A 99 15.14 -10.72 -3.22
N GLN A 100 13.88 -10.70 -2.78
CA GLN A 100 12.92 -9.72 -3.30
C GLN A 100 12.71 -8.56 -2.34
N PHE A 101 12.29 -8.85 -1.11
CA PHE A 101 12.09 -7.81 -0.08
C PHE A 101 13.00 -8.07 1.11
N ALA A 102 13.34 -7.00 1.83
CA ALA A 102 14.10 -7.11 3.07
C ALA A 102 13.19 -7.61 4.19
N TYR A 103 13.11 -8.92 4.35
CA TYR A 103 12.34 -9.54 5.40
C TYR A 103 13.29 -10.10 6.46
N HIS A 104 13.15 -9.62 7.69
CA HIS A 104 13.93 -10.05 8.84
C HIS A 104 12.98 -10.58 9.91
N GLN A 105 12.91 -11.89 10.04
CA GLN A 105 11.94 -12.60 10.87
C GLN A 105 11.98 -12.18 12.35
N ASP A 106 13.12 -11.74 12.83
CA ASP A 106 13.34 -11.36 14.23
C ASP A 106 13.11 -9.88 14.52
N VAL A 107 12.73 -9.09 13.50
CA VAL A 107 12.46 -7.66 13.66
C VAL A 107 10.97 -7.45 13.88
N GLU A 108 10.63 -6.84 15.03
CA GLU A 108 9.26 -6.47 15.32
C GLU A 108 8.92 -5.14 14.64
N PRO A 109 7.85 -5.06 13.87
CA PRO A 109 7.43 -3.78 13.31
C PRO A 109 6.88 -2.85 14.40
N SER A 110 7.06 -1.54 14.22
CA SER A 110 6.49 -0.56 15.13
C SER A 110 4.96 -0.53 15.02
N GLU A 111 4.29 -0.03 16.06
CA GLU A 111 2.85 0.13 16.04
C GLU A 111 2.40 1.06 14.92
N GLU A 112 3.18 2.12 14.65
CA GLU A 112 2.89 3.05 13.56
C GLU A 112 2.96 2.35 12.21
N MET A 113 3.95 1.48 12.02
CA MET A 113 4.10 0.76 10.76
C MET A 113 3.01 -0.29 10.59
N LEU A 114 2.61 -0.97 11.67
CA LEU A 114 1.46 -1.88 11.64
C LEU A 114 0.19 -1.14 11.24
N ALA A 115 -0.05 0.03 11.84
CA ALA A 115 -1.22 0.82 11.51
C ALA A 115 -1.21 1.29 10.05
N LEU A 116 -0.05 1.66 9.54
CA LEU A 116 0.08 2.05 8.13
C LEU A 116 -0.17 0.87 7.20
N ALA A 117 0.36 -0.30 7.53
CA ALA A 117 0.11 -1.50 6.73
C ALA A 117 -1.39 -1.83 6.68
N GLU A 118 -2.07 -1.75 7.81
CA GLU A 118 -3.51 -1.99 7.87
C GLU A 118 -4.30 -0.96 7.07
N ASP A 119 -3.91 0.30 7.15
CA ASP A 119 -4.55 1.37 6.37
C ASP A 119 -4.43 1.11 4.86
N ILE A 120 -3.24 0.73 4.41
CA ILE A 120 -3.02 0.46 3.00
C ILE A 120 -3.81 -0.77 2.54
N ILE A 121 -3.86 -1.82 3.34
CA ILE A 121 -4.64 -3.02 3.04
C ILE A 121 -6.12 -2.66 2.91
N ALA A 122 -6.64 -1.80 3.79
CA ALA A 122 -8.02 -1.33 3.70
C ALA A 122 -8.28 -0.56 2.39
N ARG A 123 -7.37 0.32 2.01
CA ARG A 123 -7.46 1.07 0.75
C ARG A 123 -7.40 0.14 -0.46
N TRP A 124 -6.51 -0.84 -0.42
CA TRP A 124 -6.40 -1.86 -1.46
C TRP A 124 -7.68 -2.67 -1.58
N ALA A 125 -8.26 -3.10 -0.45
CA ALA A 125 -9.50 -3.88 -0.46
C ALA A 125 -10.67 -3.09 -1.04
N ILE A 126 -10.76 -1.81 -0.73
CA ILE A 126 -11.80 -0.92 -1.28
C ILE A 126 -11.60 -0.75 -2.78
N GLU A 127 -10.37 -0.63 -3.25
CA GLU A 127 -10.08 -0.53 -4.67
C GLU A 127 -10.56 -1.78 -5.42
N LYS A 128 -10.47 -2.95 -4.80
CA LYS A 128 -10.94 -4.21 -5.40
C LYS A 128 -12.47 -4.24 -5.61
N THR A 129 -13.21 -3.37 -4.95
CA THR A 129 -14.65 -3.26 -5.16
C THR A 129 -15.03 -2.29 -6.27
N GLY A 130 -14.05 -1.68 -6.94
CA GLY A 130 -14.26 -0.74 -8.03
C GLY A 130 -14.11 0.73 -7.63
N ALA A 131 -13.79 1.03 -6.38
CA ALA A 131 -13.56 2.40 -5.97
C ALA A 131 -12.28 2.94 -6.60
N GLU A 132 -12.30 4.23 -6.92
CA GLU A 132 -11.16 4.94 -7.47
C GLU A 132 -10.60 5.91 -6.45
N ASN A 133 -9.40 6.42 -6.69
CA ASN A 133 -8.78 7.44 -5.85
C ASN A 133 -8.73 7.03 -4.38
N VAL A 134 -8.34 5.79 -4.14
CA VAL A 134 -8.29 5.24 -2.78
C VAL A 134 -7.10 5.74 -1.97
N GLY A 135 -6.28 6.61 -2.55
CA GLY A 135 -5.11 7.14 -1.85
C GLY A 135 -3.85 6.34 -2.11
N ARG A 136 -3.73 5.74 -3.29
CA ARG A 136 -2.47 5.11 -3.69
C ARG A 136 -1.35 6.13 -3.74
N THR A 137 -0.18 5.74 -3.26
CA THR A 137 1.02 6.54 -3.42
C THR A 137 1.94 5.96 -4.49
N LEU A 138 1.59 4.79 -5.03
CA LEU A 138 2.30 4.14 -6.13
C LEU A 138 1.26 3.56 -7.09
N PRO A 139 1.37 3.81 -8.40
CA PRO A 139 0.44 3.21 -9.37
C PRO A 139 0.52 1.69 -9.41
N ALA A 140 -0.53 1.06 -9.93
CA ALA A 140 -0.70 -0.39 -9.88
C ALA A 140 0.27 -1.17 -10.78
N ASP A 141 0.91 -0.52 -11.73
CA ASP A 141 1.84 -1.15 -12.66
C ASP A 141 3.31 -0.98 -12.28
N TYR A 142 3.59 -0.57 -11.04
CA TYR A 142 4.95 -0.47 -10.51
C TYR A 142 5.25 -1.70 -9.65
N TYR A 143 6.23 -2.49 -10.06
CA TYR A 143 6.53 -3.79 -9.47
C TYR A 143 7.93 -3.91 -8.90
N TYR A 144 8.81 -2.93 -9.15
CA TYR A 144 10.23 -3.01 -8.79
C TYR A 144 10.66 -1.74 -8.10
N PHE A 145 11.64 -1.86 -7.21
CA PHE A 145 12.32 -0.69 -6.66
C PHE A 145 13.72 -1.05 -6.23
N GLU A 146 14.53 -0.03 -6.10
CA GLU A 146 15.89 -0.13 -5.62
C GLU A 146 16.19 1.03 -4.70
N GLY A 147 16.97 0.77 -3.66
CA GLY A 147 17.45 1.82 -2.76
C GLY A 147 18.80 2.34 -3.21
N ASP A 148 19.02 3.64 -3.02
CA ASP A 148 20.31 4.27 -3.30
C ASP A 148 21.05 4.68 -2.02
N GLY A 149 20.60 4.19 -0.86
CA GLY A 149 21.11 4.56 0.46
C GLY A 149 20.42 5.76 1.08
N ARG A 150 19.50 6.40 0.36
CA ARG A 150 18.73 7.55 0.84
C ARG A 150 17.24 7.38 0.61
N GLU A 151 16.85 6.83 -0.54
CA GLU A 151 15.45 6.65 -0.89
C GLU A 151 15.30 5.46 -1.83
N ASN A 152 14.05 5.01 -1.99
CA ASN A 152 13.70 3.96 -2.91
C ASN A 152 13.23 4.57 -4.23
N HIS A 153 13.72 4.03 -5.33
CA HIS A 153 13.32 4.42 -6.68
C HIS A 153 12.46 3.32 -7.28
N PHE A 154 11.21 3.60 -7.53
CA PHE A 154 10.24 2.61 -8.02
C PHE A 154 10.19 2.62 -9.53
N ARG A 155 10.05 1.43 -10.12
CA ARG A 155 10.04 1.22 -11.57
C ARG A 155 8.97 0.20 -11.96
N LYS A 156 8.54 0.28 -13.21
CA LYS A 156 7.58 -0.68 -13.77
C LYS A 156 8.25 -1.97 -14.18
N THR A 157 9.51 -1.91 -14.60
CA THR A 157 10.26 -3.06 -15.12
C THR A 157 11.52 -3.30 -14.31
N TYR A 158 12.08 -4.48 -14.46
CA TYR A 158 13.30 -4.86 -13.76
C TYR A 158 14.51 -4.04 -14.20
N GLU A 159 14.55 -3.64 -15.46
CA GLU A 159 15.68 -2.88 -16.01
C GLU A 159 15.77 -1.49 -15.37
N LYS A 160 16.99 -1.12 -14.99
CA LYS A 160 17.24 0.16 -14.33
C LYS A 160 17.37 1.34 -15.30
N THR A 161 16.98 1.15 -16.55
CA THR A 161 17.08 2.18 -17.60
C THR A 161 15.78 2.96 -17.82
N GLY A 162 14.67 2.48 -17.26
CA GLY A 162 13.38 3.14 -17.40
C GLY A 162 13.21 4.29 -16.41
N GLN A 163 12.12 5.03 -16.61
CA GLN A 163 11.75 6.12 -15.70
C GLN A 163 11.42 5.56 -14.31
N THR A 164 11.81 6.30 -13.30
CA THR A 164 11.37 6.05 -11.94
C THR A 164 10.07 6.79 -11.66
N TRP A 165 9.34 6.32 -10.66
CA TRP A 165 8.12 6.97 -10.21
C TRP A 165 8.43 8.39 -9.73
N ASP A 166 7.68 9.36 -10.17
CA ASP A 166 7.89 10.78 -9.93
C ASP A 166 6.94 11.38 -8.89
N TRP A 167 6.18 10.53 -8.19
CA TRP A 167 5.36 10.93 -7.05
C TRP A 167 4.25 11.92 -7.38
N THR A 168 3.61 11.75 -8.52
CA THR A 168 2.56 12.66 -8.99
C THR A 168 1.16 12.35 -8.45
N LEU A 169 0.98 11.23 -7.74
CA LEU A 169 -0.30 10.94 -7.11
C LEU A 169 -0.49 11.78 -5.84
N PRO A 170 -1.73 12.16 -5.53
CA PRO A 170 -2.00 12.87 -4.27
C PRO A 170 -1.57 12.06 -3.05
N ASP A 171 -1.06 12.76 -2.05
CA ASP A 171 -0.59 12.14 -0.80
C ASP A 171 -1.74 12.15 0.21
N PRO A 172 -2.30 10.97 0.57
CA PRO A 172 -3.40 10.90 1.53
C PRO A 172 -2.95 11.10 2.98
N TYR A 173 -1.64 11.13 3.22
CA TYR A 173 -1.07 11.27 4.56
C TYR A 173 -0.53 12.66 4.84
N GLN A 174 -0.64 13.54 3.88
CA GLN A 174 -0.16 14.91 4.04
C GLN A 174 -1.14 15.70 4.90
N GLU A 175 -0.63 16.32 5.95
CA GLU A 175 -1.42 17.16 6.85
C GLU A 175 -1.45 18.61 6.38
#